data_ac9d8f6add6fd2e9705a4af03ce6e4fb
#
_entry.id   ac9d8f6add6fd2e9705a4af03ce6e4fb
#
_cell.length_a   1.000
_cell.length_b   1.000
_cell.length_c   1.000
_cell.angle_alpha   90.00
_cell.angle_beta   90.00
_cell.angle_gamma   90.00
#
_symmetry.space_group_name_H-M   'P 1'
#
loop_
_entity.id
_entity.type
_entity.pdbx_description
1 polymer ?
#
loop_
_entity_poly.entity_id
_entity_poly.type
_entity_poly.pdbx_seq_one_letter_code
_entity_poly.pdbx_strand_id
1 'polypeptide(L)' 'MQSHKHRSEHWVIVEGRAEVTINGNITTLEPNQSTYIPSETKHRLANNHDKDLILIEVWYGENLDEEDITRYEDIYNRV' A
#
# COMPACT_ATOMS: atom_id res chain seq x y z
N MET A 1 8.33 6.48 3.69
CA MET A 1 8.69 5.07 3.89
C MET A 1 8.17 4.59 5.22
N GLN A 2 7.52 3.46 5.27
CA GLN A 2 6.92 2.95 6.50
C GLN A 2 7.23 1.47 6.70
N SER A 3 7.16 1.03 7.95
CA SER A 3 7.21 -0.37 8.29
C SER A 3 6.33 -0.62 9.52
N HIS A 4 5.87 -1.85 9.67
CA HIS A 4 4.99 -2.23 10.77
C HIS A 4 5.51 -3.50 11.43
N LYS A 5 5.57 -3.50 12.75
CA LYS A 5 6.16 -4.62 13.50
C LYS A 5 5.20 -5.77 13.74
N HIS A 6 3.91 -5.48 13.73
CA HIS A 6 2.91 -6.45 14.22
C HIS A 6 1.87 -6.84 13.20
N ARG A 7 2.09 -6.48 11.93
CA ARG A 7 1.13 -6.83 10.90
C ARG A 7 1.79 -6.99 9.54
N SER A 8 1.17 -7.81 8.73
CA SER A 8 1.45 -7.86 7.30
C SER A 8 0.24 -7.31 6.56
N GLU A 9 0.43 -6.98 5.29
CA GLU A 9 -0.62 -6.39 4.47
C GLU A 9 -0.68 -7.06 3.11
N HIS A 10 -1.88 -7.15 2.57
CA HIS A 10 -2.08 -7.60 1.20
C HIS A 10 -2.88 -6.51 0.48
N TRP A 11 -2.32 -5.97 -0.57
CA TRP A 11 -2.94 -4.88 -1.33
C TRP A 11 -3.41 -5.36 -2.68
N VAL A 12 -4.64 -5.01 -3.05
CA VAL A 12 -5.23 -5.35 -4.35
C VAL A 12 -5.65 -4.05 -5.02
N ILE A 13 -5.15 -3.82 -6.22
CA ILE A 13 -5.48 -2.60 -6.98
C ILE A 13 -6.84 -2.78 -7.63
N VAL A 14 -7.72 -1.83 -7.38
CA VAL A 14 -9.06 -1.82 -7.97
C VAL A 14 -9.11 -0.93 -9.19
N GLU A 15 -8.54 0.26 -9.11
CA GLU A 15 -8.54 1.24 -10.17
C GLU A 15 -7.27 2.05 -10.14
N GLY A 16 -6.78 2.46 -11.31
CA GLY A 16 -5.56 3.24 -11.41
C GLY A 16 -4.31 2.39 -11.41
N ARG A 17 -3.17 3.01 -11.19
CA ARG A 17 -1.88 2.33 -11.13
C ARG A 17 -1.15 2.73 -9.87
N ALA A 18 -0.59 1.75 -9.20
CA ALA A 18 0.17 1.97 -7.98
C ALA A 18 1.64 1.69 -8.22
N GLU A 19 2.48 2.63 -7.81
CA GLU A 19 3.92 2.36 -7.75
C GLU A 19 4.24 1.95 -6.32
N VAL A 20 4.67 0.72 -6.15
CA VAL A 20 4.93 0.14 -4.85
C VAL A 20 6.41 -0.12 -4.69
N THR A 21 6.99 0.42 -3.63
CA THR A 21 8.39 0.17 -3.27
C THR A 21 8.41 -0.72 -2.04
N ILE A 22 9.05 -1.87 -2.15
CA ILE A 22 9.20 -2.81 -1.04
C ILE A 22 10.68 -3.15 -0.92
N ASN A 23 11.29 -2.81 0.22
CA ASN A 23 12.72 -3.03 0.46
C ASN A 23 13.61 -2.51 -0.68
N GLY A 24 13.25 -1.33 -1.22
CA GLY A 24 14.01 -0.73 -2.30
C GLY A 24 13.67 -1.22 -3.70
N ASN A 25 12.82 -2.22 -3.84
CA ASN A 25 12.40 -2.72 -5.14
C ASN A 25 11.10 -2.05 -5.55
N ILE A 26 11.08 -1.45 -6.73
CA ILE A 26 9.92 -0.71 -7.24
C ILE A 26 9.16 -1.57 -8.25
N THR A 27 7.86 -1.68 -8.04
CA THR A 27 6.97 -2.43 -8.94
C THR A 27 5.74 -1.59 -9.23
N THR A 28 5.29 -1.58 -10.48
CA THR A 28 4.04 -0.94 -10.85
C THR A 28 2.94 -1.99 -10.90
N LEU A 29 1.85 -1.74 -10.17
CA LEU A 29 0.68 -2.62 -10.14
C LEU A 29 -0.49 -1.96 -10.85
N GLU A 30 -1.19 -2.74 -11.64
CA GLU A 30 -2.38 -2.33 -12.38
C GLU A 30 -3.63 -2.97 -11.79
N PRO A 31 -4.84 -2.59 -12.25
CA PRO A 31 -6.07 -3.15 -11.71
C PRO A 31 -6.06 -4.68 -11.71
N ASN A 32 -6.58 -5.24 -10.66
CA ASN A 32 -6.64 -6.67 -10.39
C ASN A 32 -5.27 -7.30 -10.04
N GLN A 33 -4.22 -6.51 -9.98
CA GLN A 33 -2.94 -7.00 -9.49
C GLN A 33 -2.82 -6.75 -8.00
N SER A 34 -1.99 -7.52 -7.33
CA SER A 34 -1.85 -7.46 -5.89
C SER A 34 -0.41 -7.65 -5.45
N THR A 35 -0.13 -7.25 -4.21
CA THR A 35 1.18 -7.48 -3.61
C THR A 35 1.00 -7.79 -2.13
N TYR A 36 1.94 -8.56 -1.58
CA TYR A 36 1.99 -8.88 -0.17
C TYR A 36 3.14 -8.12 0.47
N ILE A 37 2.87 -7.48 1.61
CA ILE A 37 3.86 -6.74 2.37
C ILE A 37 4.02 -7.42 3.72
N PRO A 38 5.13 -8.14 3.94
CA PRO A 38 5.37 -8.78 5.23
C PRO A 38 5.55 -7.76 6.35
N SER A 39 5.32 -8.17 7.57
CA SER A 39 5.60 -7.33 8.73
C SER A 39 7.08 -6.93 8.74
N GLU A 40 7.38 -5.80 9.38
CA GLU A 40 8.73 -5.24 9.50
C GLU A 40 9.42 -4.93 8.17
N THR A 41 8.65 -4.83 7.10
CA THR A 41 9.18 -4.55 5.77
C THR A 41 8.95 -3.09 5.43
N LYS A 42 10.00 -2.40 5.01
CA LYS A 42 9.87 -1.02 4.56
C LYS A 42 9.13 -0.98 3.23
N HIS A 43 8.13 -0.13 3.14
CA HIS A 43 7.33 -0.03 1.92
C HIS A 43 6.85 1.39 1.69
N ARG A 44 6.51 1.67 0.45
CA ARG A 44 5.98 2.96 0.04
C ARG A 44 4.98 2.75 -1.08
N LEU A 45 3.91 3.51 -1.04
CA LEU A 45 2.90 3.55 -2.09
C LEU A 45 2.89 4.94 -2.70
N ALA A 46 2.88 5.01 -4.03
CA ALA A 46 2.77 6.27 -4.73
C ALA A 46 1.85 6.14 -5.93
N ASN A 47 1.15 7.22 -6.25
CA ASN A 47 0.38 7.33 -7.47
C ASN A 47 1.02 8.42 -8.32
N ASN A 48 1.73 8.03 -9.38
CA ASN A 48 2.42 8.94 -10.29
C ASN A 48 1.69 9.11 -11.62
N HIS A 49 0.39 8.77 -11.63
CA HIS A 49 -0.44 8.83 -12.83
C HIS A 49 -1.60 9.78 -12.64
N ASP A 50 -2.25 10.16 -13.74
CA ASP A 50 -3.33 11.15 -13.71
C ASP A 50 -4.63 10.62 -13.11
N LYS A 51 -4.83 9.32 -13.13
CA LYS A 51 -6.05 8.71 -12.59
C LYS A 51 -5.96 8.50 -11.09
N ASP A 52 -7.09 8.57 -10.44
CA ASP A 52 -7.18 8.22 -9.03
C ASP A 52 -6.78 6.75 -8.82
N LEU A 53 -6.15 6.50 -7.72
CA LEU A 53 -5.76 5.17 -7.32
C LEU A 53 -6.71 4.68 -6.23
N ILE A 54 -7.33 3.54 -6.49
CA ILE A 54 -8.22 2.89 -5.53
C ILE A 54 -7.69 1.49 -5.29
N LEU A 55 -7.45 1.14 -4.04
CA LEU A 55 -7.01 -0.20 -3.69
C LEU A 55 -7.65 -0.66 -2.40
N ILE A 56 -7.65 -1.97 -2.22
CA ILE A 56 -8.13 -2.62 -1.01
C ILE A 56 -6.91 -3.14 -0.26
N GLU A 57 -6.87 -2.89 1.04
CA GLU A 57 -5.83 -3.41 1.91
C GLU A 57 -6.45 -4.39 2.89
N VAL A 58 -5.84 -5.55 3.01
CA VAL A 58 -6.18 -6.54 4.04
C VAL A 58 -5.01 -6.58 5.01
N TRP A 59 -5.29 -6.34 6.26
CA TRP A 59 -4.27 -6.35 7.31
C TRP A 59 -4.41 -7.61 8.16
N TYR A 60 -3.29 -8.23 8.44
CA TYR A 60 -3.24 -9.41 9.28
C TYR A 60 -2.16 -9.23 10.34
N GLY A 61 -2.52 -9.43 11.59
CA GLY A 61 -1.57 -9.30 12.69
C GLY A 61 -2.22 -9.03 14.02
N GLU A 62 -1.40 -8.85 15.04
CA GLU A 62 -1.87 -8.68 16.42
C GLU A 62 -2.30 -7.26 16.74
N ASN A 63 -1.77 -6.28 16.04
CA ASN A 63 -2.02 -4.88 16.36
C ASN A 63 -2.37 -4.12 15.09
N LEU A 64 -3.66 -3.96 14.83
CA LEU A 64 -4.17 -3.26 13.66
C LEU A 64 -4.58 -1.85 14.07
N ASP A 65 -3.66 -0.91 13.89
CA ASP A 65 -3.83 0.47 14.34
C ASP A 65 -4.49 1.33 13.26
N GLU A 66 -5.60 1.97 13.61
CA GLU A 66 -6.35 2.81 12.69
C GLU A 66 -5.57 4.04 12.20
N GLU A 67 -4.62 4.51 12.98
CA GLU A 67 -3.82 5.66 12.57
C GLU A 67 -3.02 5.38 11.29
N ASP A 68 -2.63 4.14 11.09
CA ASP A 68 -1.89 3.75 9.90
C ASP A 68 -2.77 3.82 8.66
N ILE A 69 -4.05 3.53 8.79
CA ILE A 69 -4.99 3.64 7.68
C ILE A 69 -5.10 5.09 7.21
N THR A 70 -5.13 6.01 8.14
CA THR A 70 -5.24 7.44 7.84
C THR A 70 -4.08 7.92 6.96
N ARG A 71 -2.88 7.43 7.22
CA ARG A 71 -1.71 7.83 6.42
C ARG A 71 -1.81 7.38 4.98
N TYR A 72 -2.34 6.19 4.74
CA TYR A 72 -2.51 5.69 3.38
C TYR A 72 -3.56 6.48 2.63
N GLU A 73 -4.64 6.86 3.29
CA GLU A 73 -5.66 7.68 2.68
C GLU A 73 -5.09 9.01 2.20
N ASP A 74 -4.21 9.63 2.98
CA ASP A 74 -3.56 10.87 2.57
C ASP A 74 -2.76 10.71 1.29
N ILE A 75 -2.10 9.60 1.12
CA ILE A 75 -1.33 9.32 -0.09
C ILE A 75 -2.26 9.19 -1.29
N TYR A 76 -3.37 8.48 -1.14
CA TYR A 76 -4.32 8.29 -2.23
C TYR A 76 -4.99 9.58 -2.66
N ASN A 77 -5.29 10.43 -1.72
CA ASN A 77 -6.02 11.66 -1.97
C ASN A 77 -5.19 12.76 -2.64
N ARG A 78 -3.92 12.53 -2.80
CA ARG A 78 -3.01 13.51 -3.43
C ARG A 78 -2.86 13.34 -4.92
N VAL A 79 -3.63 12.52 -5.46
CA VAL A 79 -3.57 12.22 -6.88
C VAL A 79 -4.06 13.38 -7.73
#